data_c5b722bb85a7b79df936e71273f7f7b6
#
_entry.id   c5b722bb85a7b79df936e71273f7f7b6
#
_cell.length_a   1.000
_cell.length_b   1.000
_cell.length_c   1.000
_cell.angle_alpha   90.00
_cell.angle_beta   90.00
_cell.angle_gamma   90.00
#
_symmetry.space_group_name_H-M   'P 1'
#
loop_
_entity.id
_entity.type
_entity.pdbx_description
1 polymer ?
#
loop_
_entity_poly.entity_id
_entity_poly.type
_entity_poly.pdbx_seq_one_letter_code
_entity_poly.pdbx_strand_id
1 'polypeptide(L)'
;KSATPKVLHSVAGRSLLGHVLHATNQLSPNQLCVVVGSGREAVEAHIAQIAPKATTVFQEHRGGTGHAAQLALAGIAPKGTVLILAGDTPLLSGDSLAQFVAAHTSGKFAASVLTAEHPDPTGYGRIIRDDNDELLRIVEEKDATDDEKFVFEINSGVYAFDGEKLAASIGKLTNANAQGELYLTDVIGILKSAGESIAAIMIDD
;
A
#
# COMPACT_ATOMS: atom_id res chain seq x y z
N LYS A 1 23.23 12.34 0.88
CA LYS A 1 21.75 12.26 0.94
C LYS A 1 21.19 13.48 0.22
N SER A 2 20.23 13.30 -0.69
CA SER A 2 19.55 14.41 -1.38
C SER A 2 18.74 15.26 -0.38
N ALA A 3 18.73 16.58 -0.57
CA ALA A 3 17.84 17.48 0.18
C ALA A 3 16.38 17.39 -0.32
N THR A 4 16.19 16.87 -1.54
CA THR A 4 14.85 16.70 -2.14
C THR A 4 14.20 15.42 -1.59
N PRO A 5 12.95 15.47 -1.14
CA PRO A 5 12.19 14.29 -0.74
C PRO A 5 12.18 13.23 -1.86
N LYS A 6 12.32 11.93 -1.47
CA LYS A 6 12.41 10.81 -2.44
C LYS A 6 11.28 10.87 -3.48
N VAL A 7 10.07 11.09 -3.04
CA VAL A 7 8.86 11.10 -3.89
C VAL A 7 8.82 12.22 -4.92
N LEU A 8 9.65 13.26 -4.77
CA LEU A 8 9.78 14.38 -5.71
C LEU A 8 10.88 14.20 -6.74
N HIS A 9 11.70 13.15 -6.65
CA HIS A 9 12.66 12.84 -7.71
C HIS A 9 11.93 12.48 -9.00
N SER A 10 12.46 12.98 -10.12
CA SER A 10 11.83 12.80 -11.44
C SER A 10 12.39 11.58 -12.18
N VAL A 11 11.49 10.83 -12.79
CA VAL A 11 11.76 9.75 -13.73
C VAL A 11 10.89 9.98 -14.96
N ALA A 12 11.47 9.93 -16.16
CA ALA A 12 10.76 10.16 -17.41
C ALA A 12 9.92 11.47 -17.44
N GLY A 13 10.46 12.54 -16.86
CA GLY A 13 9.83 13.87 -16.87
C GLY A 13 8.71 14.10 -15.83
N ARG A 14 8.44 13.15 -14.96
CA ARG A 14 7.42 13.25 -13.91
C ARG A 14 8.02 12.81 -12.56
N SER A 15 7.60 13.41 -11.43
CA SER A 15 8.01 12.94 -10.11
C SER A 15 7.49 11.53 -9.82
N LEU A 16 8.14 10.78 -8.92
CA LEU A 16 7.65 9.46 -8.49
C LEU A 16 6.20 9.54 -8.02
N LEU A 17 5.89 10.48 -7.12
CA LEU A 17 4.52 10.74 -6.68
C LEU A 17 3.60 11.13 -7.84
N GLY A 18 4.10 11.91 -8.80
CA GLY A 18 3.35 12.32 -9.98
C GLY A 18 2.94 11.14 -10.86
N HIS A 19 3.77 10.10 -10.98
CA HIS A 19 3.39 8.85 -11.66
C HIS A 19 2.26 8.14 -10.93
N VAL A 20 2.39 7.95 -9.61
CA VAL A 20 1.37 7.29 -8.78
C VAL A 20 0.03 8.03 -8.85
N LEU A 21 0.04 9.35 -8.68
CA LEU A 21 -1.18 10.16 -8.74
C LEU A 21 -1.81 10.15 -10.14
N HIS A 22 -1.00 10.13 -11.20
CA HIS A 22 -1.50 10.03 -12.57
C HIS A 22 -2.21 8.70 -12.82
N ALA A 23 -1.59 7.58 -12.44
CA ALA A 23 -2.19 6.26 -12.57
C ALA A 23 -3.48 6.15 -11.75
N THR A 24 -3.46 6.62 -10.50
CA THR A 24 -4.63 6.61 -9.60
C THR A 24 -5.79 7.46 -10.15
N ASN A 25 -5.51 8.63 -10.74
CA ASN A 25 -6.54 9.50 -11.30
C ASN A 25 -7.28 8.87 -12.49
N GLN A 26 -6.68 7.92 -13.21
CA GLN A 26 -7.34 7.19 -14.30
C GLN A 26 -8.50 6.32 -13.79
N LEU A 27 -8.47 5.90 -12.53
CA LEU A 27 -9.56 5.17 -11.88
C LEU A 27 -10.72 6.07 -11.46
N SER A 28 -10.59 7.39 -11.59
CA SER A 28 -11.61 8.37 -11.19
C SER A 28 -12.07 8.18 -9.73
N PRO A 29 -11.16 8.17 -8.74
CA PRO A 29 -11.52 7.92 -7.35
C PRO A 29 -12.47 9.02 -6.82
N ASN A 30 -13.43 8.63 -5.99
CA ASN A 30 -14.32 9.58 -5.31
C ASN A 30 -13.56 10.48 -4.32
N GLN A 31 -12.52 9.93 -3.70
CA GLN A 31 -11.66 10.63 -2.75
C GLN A 31 -10.21 10.23 -3.01
N LEU A 32 -9.32 11.21 -2.93
CA LEU A 32 -7.87 11.00 -3.03
C LEU A 32 -7.20 11.69 -1.85
N CYS A 33 -6.53 10.92 -1.01
CA CYS A 33 -5.80 11.41 0.15
C CYS A 33 -4.32 11.02 0.02
N VAL A 34 -3.43 11.96 0.28
CA VAL A 34 -1.99 11.72 0.31
C VAL A 34 -1.46 11.97 1.72
N VAL A 35 -0.91 10.92 2.33
CA VAL A 35 -0.22 11.07 3.61
C VAL A 35 1.19 11.59 3.36
N VAL A 36 1.50 12.72 3.95
CA VAL A 36 2.79 13.40 3.80
C VAL A 36 3.58 13.34 5.10
N GLY A 37 4.87 13.11 5.00
CA GLY A 37 5.80 13.05 6.12
C GLY A 37 6.94 14.06 5.96
N SER A 38 8.16 13.56 5.94
CA SER A 38 9.38 14.38 5.78
C SER A 38 9.33 15.21 4.47
N GLY A 39 9.66 16.50 4.57
CA GLY A 39 9.61 17.43 3.44
C GLY A 39 8.19 17.87 3.08
N ARG A 40 7.28 17.85 4.05
CA ARG A 40 5.85 18.16 3.94
C ARG A 40 5.57 19.33 3.01
N GLU A 41 6.14 20.50 3.29
CA GLU A 41 5.85 21.74 2.56
C GLU A 41 6.11 21.60 1.05
N ALA A 42 7.25 21.01 0.68
CA ALA A 42 7.60 20.81 -0.72
C ALA A 42 6.67 19.78 -1.41
N VAL A 43 6.30 18.72 -0.69
CA VAL A 43 5.41 17.68 -1.21
C VAL A 43 3.98 18.22 -1.36
N GLU A 44 3.45 18.93 -0.37
CA GLU A 44 2.12 19.55 -0.44
C GLU A 44 2.04 20.58 -1.56
N ALA A 45 3.07 21.44 -1.71
CA ALA A 45 3.14 22.39 -2.81
C ALA A 45 3.12 21.71 -4.19
N HIS A 46 3.82 20.57 -4.31
CA HIS A 46 3.82 19.78 -5.53
C HIS A 46 2.45 19.13 -5.80
N ILE A 47 1.83 18.53 -4.79
CA ILE A 47 0.48 17.94 -4.88
C ILE A 47 -0.54 18.98 -5.33
N ALA A 48 -0.49 20.19 -4.77
CA ALA A 48 -1.41 21.28 -5.14
C ALA A 48 -1.33 21.64 -6.63
N GLN A 49 -0.16 21.46 -7.26
CA GLN A 49 0.03 21.70 -8.70
C GLN A 49 -0.48 20.57 -9.59
N ILE A 50 -0.23 19.30 -9.20
CA ILE A 50 -0.49 18.13 -10.06
C ILE A 50 -1.81 17.40 -9.74
N ALA A 51 -2.32 17.55 -8.53
CA ALA A 51 -3.55 16.92 -8.07
C ALA A 51 -4.32 17.85 -7.09
N PRO A 52 -4.83 19.01 -7.57
CA PRO A 52 -5.40 20.05 -6.69
C PRO A 52 -6.67 19.62 -5.93
N LYS A 53 -7.27 18.49 -6.31
CA LYS A 53 -8.43 17.91 -5.60
C LYS A 53 -8.04 16.91 -4.51
N ALA A 54 -6.77 16.54 -4.43
CA ALA A 54 -6.29 15.64 -3.39
C ALA A 54 -6.25 16.35 -2.03
N THR A 55 -6.66 15.64 -0.99
CA THR A 55 -6.44 16.08 0.39
C THR A 55 -5.08 15.59 0.88
N THR A 56 -4.46 16.31 1.80
CA THR A 56 -3.22 15.88 2.43
C THR A 56 -3.41 15.69 3.93
N VAL A 57 -2.75 14.68 4.49
CA VAL A 57 -2.72 14.41 5.92
C VAL A 57 -1.27 14.31 6.37
N PHE A 58 -0.91 15.00 7.43
CA PHE A 58 0.46 14.99 7.92
C PHE A 58 0.71 13.87 8.91
N GLN A 59 1.67 13.01 8.60
CA GLN A 59 2.23 12.04 9.53
C GLN A 59 3.47 12.65 10.20
N GLU A 60 3.27 13.25 11.37
CA GLU A 60 4.34 13.92 12.13
C GLU A 60 5.41 12.93 12.58
N HIS A 61 4.97 11.79 13.13
CA HIS A 61 5.87 10.72 13.59
C HIS A 61 5.83 9.54 12.61
N ARG A 62 6.99 9.01 12.26
CA ARG A 62 7.12 7.82 11.43
C ARG A 62 6.68 6.58 12.20
N GLY A 63 5.38 6.38 12.29
CA GLY A 63 4.77 5.25 12.96
C GLY A 63 4.51 4.03 12.09
N GLY A 64 5.05 4.02 10.86
CA GLY A 64 4.87 2.96 9.89
C GLY A 64 3.72 3.18 8.90
N THR A 65 3.56 2.24 7.97
CA THR A 65 2.57 2.29 6.88
C THR A 65 1.13 2.14 7.38
N GLY A 66 0.93 1.33 8.41
CA GLY A 66 -0.36 1.19 9.09
C GLY A 66 -0.78 2.48 9.78
N HIS A 67 0.16 3.18 10.46
CA HIS A 67 -0.12 4.49 11.06
C HIS A 67 -0.51 5.53 9.99
N ALA A 68 0.17 5.54 8.85
CA ALA A 68 -0.19 6.43 7.75
C ALA A 68 -1.63 6.17 7.27
N ALA A 69 -2.01 4.90 7.11
CA ALA A 69 -3.37 4.52 6.73
C ALA A 69 -4.40 4.88 7.82
N GLN A 70 -4.09 4.71 9.11
CA GLN A 70 -4.95 5.16 10.21
C GLN A 70 -5.22 6.67 10.15
N LEU A 71 -4.19 7.48 9.89
CA LEU A 71 -4.32 8.93 9.76
C LEU A 71 -5.18 9.31 8.55
N ALA A 72 -4.97 8.67 7.41
CA ALA A 72 -5.76 8.91 6.20
C ALA A 72 -7.24 8.57 6.39
N LEU A 73 -7.56 7.57 7.20
CA LEU A 73 -8.92 7.12 7.48
C LEU A 73 -9.56 7.80 8.69
N ALA A 74 -8.83 8.66 9.42
CA ALA A 74 -9.32 9.30 10.63
C ALA A 74 -10.57 10.16 10.32
N GLY A 75 -11.68 9.82 10.98
CA GLY A 75 -12.96 10.51 10.78
C GLY A 75 -13.69 10.15 9.49
N ILE A 76 -13.20 9.16 8.73
CA ILE A 76 -13.85 8.66 7.52
C ILE A 76 -14.45 7.28 7.80
N ALA A 77 -15.68 7.05 7.34
CA ALA A 77 -16.26 5.71 7.26
C ALA A 77 -16.19 5.26 5.78
N PRO A 78 -15.10 4.63 5.36
CA PRO A 78 -14.89 4.28 3.97
C PRO A 78 -15.91 3.22 3.54
N LYS A 79 -16.49 3.42 2.34
CA LYS A 79 -17.40 2.46 1.70
C LYS A 79 -16.83 2.08 0.33
N GLY A 80 -17.09 0.83 -0.06
CA GLY A 80 -16.55 0.29 -1.31
C GLY A 80 -15.06 0.01 -1.20
N THR A 81 -14.34 0.06 -2.32
CA THR A 81 -12.93 -0.30 -2.37
C THR A 81 -12.03 0.87 -1.94
N VAL A 82 -11.13 0.61 -1.00
CA VAL A 82 -10.03 1.52 -0.63
C VAL A 82 -8.74 0.99 -1.24
N LEU A 83 -8.15 1.79 -2.14
CA LEU A 83 -6.86 1.48 -2.75
C LEU A 83 -5.76 2.23 -1.99
N ILE A 84 -4.73 1.53 -1.53
CA ILE A 84 -3.57 2.10 -0.84
C ILE A 84 -2.32 1.81 -1.66
N LEU A 85 -1.54 2.86 -1.95
CA LEU A 85 -0.33 2.78 -2.75
C LEU A 85 0.84 3.47 -2.04
N ALA A 86 2.04 2.94 -2.24
CA ALA A 86 3.26 3.64 -1.88
C ALA A 86 3.49 4.81 -2.88
N GLY A 87 3.88 5.97 -2.36
CA GLY A 87 4.07 7.18 -3.18
C GLY A 87 5.33 7.19 -4.05
N ASP A 88 6.10 6.12 -4.03
CA ASP A 88 7.39 5.97 -4.73
C ASP A 88 7.45 4.75 -5.66
N THR A 89 6.31 4.21 -6.07
CA THR A 89 6.16 3.11 -7.04
C THR A 89 5.72 3.63 -8.41
N PRO A 90 6.62 4.20 -9.24
CA PRO A 90 6.25 4.98 -10.43
C PRO A 90 5.84 4.14 -11.64
N LEU A 91 6.03 2.82 -11.61
CA LEU A 91 5.90 1.96 -12.80
C LEU A 91 4.48 1.41 -13.01
N LEU A 92 3.58 1.56 -12.04
CA LEU A 92 2.21 1.09 -12.17
C LEU A 92 1.41 1.97 -13.13
N SER A 93 0.79 1.33 -14.11
CA SER A 93 -0.14 1.99 -15.03
C SER A 93 -1.55 2.09 -14.44
N GLY A 94 -2.37 2.99 -14.98
CA GLY A 94 -3.78 3.05 -14.60
C GLY A 94 -4.55 1.79 -15.00
N ASP A 95 -4.16 1.16 -16.12
CA ASP A 95 -4.77 -0.07 -16.60
C ASP A 95 -4.46 -1.24 -15.65
N SER A 96 -3.21 -1.38 -15.19
CA SER A 96 -2.81 -2.40 -14.21
C SER A 96 -3.56 -2.21 -12.89
N LEU A 97 -3.69 -0.96 -12.41
CA LEU A 97 -4.49 -0.66 -11.21
C LEU A 97 -5.97 -0.98 -11.41
N ALA A 98 -6.53 -0.70 -12.60
CA ALA A 98 -7.93 -1.03 -12.90
C ALA A 98 -8.17 -2.54 -12.92
N GLN A 99 -7.26 -3.32 -13.51
CA GLN A 99 -7.30 -4.78 -13.50
C GLN A 99 -7.23 -5.33 -12.08
N PHE A 100 -6.31 -4.79 -11.26
CA PHE A 100 -6.18 -5.18 -9.86
C PHE A 100 -7.46 -4.91 -9.05
N VAL A 101 -8.04 -3.71 -9.17
CA VAL A 101 -9.29 -3.36 -8.50
C VAL A 101 -10.45 -4.22 -8.99
N ALA A 102 -10.52 -4.52 -10.30
CA ALA A 102 -11.54 -5.39 -10.85
C ALA A 102 -11.43 -6.83 -10.32
N ALA A 103 -10.22 -7.37 -10.22
CA ALA A 103 -9.97 -8.70 -9.64
C ALA A 103 -10.36 -8.75 -8.16
N HIS A 104 -9.97 -7.73 -7.37
CA HIS A 104 -10.37 -7.59 -5.97
C HIS A 104 -11.89 -7.59 -5.80
N THR A 105 -12.57 -6.75 -6.59
CA THR A 105 -14.03 -6.58 -6.49
C THR A 105 -14.78 -7.83 -6.94
N SER A 106 -14.36 -8.46 -8.05
CA SER A 106 -14.97 -9.69 -8.58
C SER A 106 -14.83 -10.86 -7.61
N GLY A 107 -13.66 -10.97 -6.96
CA GLY A 107 -13.39 -12.00 -5.95
C GLY A 107 -14.09 -11.73 -4.62
N LYS A 108 -14.67 -10.53 -4.42
CA LYS A 108 -15.28 -10.09 -3.16
C LYS A 108 -14.33 -10.25 -1.97
N PHE A 109 -13.06 -9.97 -2.19
CA PHE A 109 -12.03 -10.08 -1.16
C PHE A 109 -12.15 -8.95 -0.13
N ALA A 110 -11.90 -9.26 1.14
CA ALA A 110 -11.77 -8.25 2.18
C ALA A 110 -10.46 -7.45 2.03
N ALA A 111 -9.42 -8.11 1.53
CA ALA A 111 -8.16 -7.48 1.15
C ALA A 111 -7.51 -8.21 -0.02
N SER A 112 -6.84 -7.44 -0.86
CA SER A 112 -5.95 -7.97 -1.90
C SER A 112 -4.63 -7.21 -1.85
N VAL A 113 -3.52 -7.91 -2.08
CA VAL A 113 -2.21 -7.33 -2.28
C VAL A 113 -1.76 -7.60 -3.71
N LEU A 114 -1.26 -6.56 -4.38
CA LEU A 114 -0.59 -6.73 -5.66
C LEU A 114 0.81 -7.28 -5.41
N THR A 115 1.16 -8.37 -6.08
CA THR A 115 2.44 -9.07 -5.91
C THR A 115 3.21 -9.13 -7.20
N ALA A 116 4.50 -9.40 -7.09
CA ALA A 116 5.37 -9.67 -8.23
C ALA A 116 6.46 -10.66 -7.81
N GLU A 117 6.98 -11.44 -8.76
CA GLU A 117 8.22 -12.16 -8.55
C GLU A 117 9.43 -11.24 -8.77
N HIS A 118 10.38 -11.27 -7.86
CA HIS A 118 11.60 -10.48 -7.98
C HIS A 118 12.84 -11.35 -7.75
N PRO A 119 13.82 -11.35 -8.67
CA PRO A 119 15.00 -12.23 -8.58
C PRO A 119 15.91 -11.91 -7.38
N ASP A 120 15.85 -10.70 -6.86
CA ASP A 120 16.49 -10.27 -5.62
C ASP A 120 15.46 -9.60 -4.71
N PRO A 121 14.74 -10.38 -3.88
CA PRO A 121 13.66 -9.85 -3.06
C PRO A 121 14.14 -9.07 -1.83
N THR A 122 15.44 -8.84 -1.67
CA THR A 122 16.03 -8.16 -0.51
C THR A 122 15.40 -6.78 -0.28
N GLY A 123 14.94 -6.56 0.94
CA GLY A 123 14.34 -5.29 1.36
C GLY A 123 12.84 -5.18 1.13
N TYR A 124 12.22 -6.16 0.48
CA TYR A 124 10.76 -6.21 0.30
C TYR A 124 10.10 -7.10 1.34
N GLY A 125 8.82 -6.89 1.60
CA GLY A 125 7.97 -7.87 2.28
C GLY A 125 7.78 -9.11 1.43
N ARG A 126 7.71 -10.27 2.07
CA ARG A 126 7.50 -11.57 1.39
C ARG A 126 6.05 -12.00 1.50
N ILE A 127 5.54 -12.58 0.43
CA ILE A 127 4.23 -13.20 0.39
C ILE A 127 4.36 -14.64 0.89
N ILE A 128 3.73 -14.92 2.02
CA ILE A 128 3.73 -16.27 2.57
C ILE A 128 2.39 -16.93 2.25
N ARG A 129 2.48 -18.10 1.59
CA ARG A 129 1.32 -18.89 1.20
C ARG A 129 1.19 -20.11 2.10
N ASP A 130 -0.01 -20.62 2.24
CA ASP A 130 -0.27 -21.90 2.92
C ASP A 130 -0.13 -23.09 1.95
N ASP A 131 -0.37 -24.32 2.47
CA ASP A 131 -0.25 -25.56 1.70
C ASP A 131 -1.25 -25.66 0.52
N ASN A 132 -2.26 -24.79 0.47
CA ASN A 132 -3.24 -24.71 -0.62
C ASN A 132 -2.92 -23.56 -1.60
N ASP A 133 -1.72 -22.97 -1.49
CA ASP A 133 -1.28 -21.83 -2.28
C ASP A 133 -2.12 -20.54 -2.03
N GLU A 134 -2.85 -20.48 -0.92
CA GLU A 134 -3.57 -19.28 -0.52
C GLU A 134 -2.67 -18.31 0.26
N LEU A 135 -2.92 -17.01 0.10
CA LEU A 135 -2.25 -16.00 0.90
C LEU A 135 -2.50 -16.25 2.41
N LEU A 136 -1.42 -16.46 3.16
CA LEU A 136 -1.46 -16.62 4.61
C LEU A 136 -1.18 -15.29 5.32
N ARG A 137 -0.04 -14.67 4.99
CA ARG A 137 0.42 -13.42 5.58
C ARG A 137 1.51 -12.78 4.72
N ILE A 138 1.83 -11.53 5.05
CA ILE A 138 2.99 -10.82 4.51
C ILE A 138 3.98 -10.64 5.66
N VAL A 139 5.25 -10.97 5.44
CA VAL A 139 6.31 -10.76 6.41
C VAL A 139 7.30 -9.73 5.89
N GLU A 140 7.56 -8.71 6.68
CA GLU A 140 8.55 -7.68 6.34
C GLU A 140 9.97 -8.24 6.42
N GLU A 141 10.90 -7.72 5.60
CA GLU A 141 12.29 -8.20 5.51
C GLU A 141 12.97 -8.36 6.87
N LYS A 142 12.74 -7.43 7.80
CA LYS A 142 13.40 -7.42 9.11
C LYS A 142 12.84 -8.42 10.11
N ASP A 143 11.63 -8.89 9.86
CA ASP A 143 10.91 -9.85 10.68
C ASP A 143 10.92 -11.26 10.05
N ALA A 144 11.42 -11.38 8.80
CA ALA A 144 11.46 -12.63 8.07
C ALA A 144 12.53 -13.58 8.63
N THR A 145 12.17 -14.85 8.78
CA THR A 145 13.12 -15.94 9.05
C THR A 145 14.05 -16.15 7.85
N ASP A 146 15.12 -16.91 8.03
CA ASP A 146 16.06 -17.17 6.93
C ASP A 146 15.37 -17.95 5.79
N ASP A 147 14.46 -18.86 6.08
CA ASP A 147 13.68 -19.59 5.06
C ASP A 147 12.73 -18.66 4.32
N GLU A 148 12.05 -17.75 5.01
CA GLU A 148 11.13 -16.81 4.38
C GLU A 148 11.83 -15.79 3.46
N LYS A 149 13.10 -15.47 3.73
CA LYS A 149 13.90 -14.61 2.84
C LYS A 149 14.17 -15.22 1.47
N PHE A 150 14.04 -16.55 1.32
CA PHE A 150 14.15 -17.23 0.03
C PHE A 150 12.86 -17.20 -0.81
N VAL A 151 11.78 -16.64 -0.29
CA VAL A 151 10.56 -16.43 -1.08
C VAL A 151 10.78 -15.29 -2.06
N PHE A 152 10.58 -15.55 -3.35
CA PHE A 152 10.76 -14.58 -4.43
C PHE A 152 9.52 -13.72 -4.70
N GLU A 153 8.34 -14.15 -4.26
CA GLU A 153 7.13 -13.35 -4.37
C GLU A 153 7.12 -12.22 -3.33
N ILE A 154 7.09 -11.00 -3.83
CA ILE A 154 7.21 -9.79 -3.01
C ILE A 154 5.89 -9.02 -2.92
N ASN A 155 5.75 -8.30 -1.82
CA ASN A 155 4.76 -7.27 -1.63
C ASN A 155 5.14 -6.01 -2.41
N SER A 156 4.32 -5.60 -3.38
CA SER A 156 4.57 -4.39 -4.17
C SER A 156 4.27 -3.09 -3.41
N GLY A 157 3.61 -3.17 -2.24
CA GLY A 157 3.12 -2.01 -1.51
C GLY A 157 1.80 -1.43 -2.05
N VAL A 158 1.09 -2.19 -2.89
CA VAL A 158 -0.21 -1.82 -3.44
C VAL A 158 -1.27 -2.77 -2.90
N TYR A 159 -2.32 -2.19 -2.31
CA TYR A 159 -3.38 -2.95 -1.66
C TYR A 159 -4.75 -2.42 -2.07
N ALA A 160 -5.70 -3.33 -2.21
CA ALA A 160 -7.12 -3.03 -2.28
C ALA A 160 -7.83 -3.66 -1.09
N PHE A 161 -8.67 -2.90 -0.41
CA PHE A 161 -9.43 -3.36 0.73
C PHE A 161 -10.91 -3.08 0.52
N ASP A 162 -11.77 -3.95 1.06
CA ASP A 162 -13.12 -3.54 1.43
C ASP A 162 -13.01 -2.48 2.54
N GLY A 163 -13.61 -1.31 2.31
CA GLY A 163 -13.43 -0.15 3.20
C GLY A 163 -13.96 -0.39 4.61
N GLU A 164 -15.09 -1.09 4.75
CA GLU A 164 -15.67 -1.39 6.06
C GLU A 164 -14.80 -2.39 6.84
N LYS A 165 -14.27 -3.41 6.14
CA LYS A 165 -13.35 -4.40 6.73
C LYS A 165 -12.02 -3.77 7.14
N LEU A 166 -11.48 -2.87 6.31
CA LEU A 166 -10.28 -2.10 6.65
C LEU A 166 -10.51 -1.28 7.91
N ALA A 167 -11.58 -0.50 7.97
CA ALA A 167 -11.90 0.35 9.12
C ALA A 167 -12.05 -0.47 10.42
N ALA A 168 -12.65 -1.66 10.34
CA ALA A 168 -12.82 -2.56 11.49
C ALA A 168 -11.50 -3.23 11.95
N SER A 169 -10.49 -3.27 11.08
CA SER A 169 -9.22 -4.00 11.33
C SER A 169 -8.05 -3.09 11.63
N ILE A 170 -7.98 -1.90 11.02
CA ILE A 170 -6.82 -1.02 11.10
C ILE A 170 -6.50 -0.53 12.52
N GLY A 171 -7.52 -0.43 13.39
CA GLY A 171 -7.34 -0.10 14.80
C GLY A 171 -6.75 -1.22 15.67
N LYS A 172 -6.62 -2.44 15.12
CA LYS A 172 -6.07 -3.62 15.83
C LYS A 172 -4.58 -3.80 15.58
N LEU A 173 -3.95 -2.96 14.77
CA LEU A 173 -2.52 -3.02 14.50
C LEU A 173 -1.72 -2.81 15.78
N THR A 174 -0.61 -3.53 15.89
CA THR A 174 0.35 -3.41 16.99
C THR A 174 1.73 -3.10 16.44
N ASN A 175 2.60 -2.58 17.28
CA ASN A 175 4.00 -2.29 16.94
C ASN A 175 4.97 -3.34 17.49
N ALA A 176 4.48 -4.55 17.77
CA ALA A 176 5.28 -5.66 18.30
C ALA A 176 6.09 -6.35 17.18
N ASN A 177 6.99 -5.61 16.53
CA ASN A 177 7.83 -6.05 15.42
C ASN A 177 9.23 -5.43 15.51
N ALA A 178 10.14 -5.84 14.63
CA ALA A 178 11.55 -5.43 14.65
C ALA A 178 11.76 -3.91 14.52
N GLN A 179 10.82 -3.17 13.95
CA GLN A 179 10.91 -1.72 13.75
C GLN A 179 10.15 -0.91 14.80
N GLY A 180 9.27 -1.53 15.59
CA GLY A 180 8.39 -0.85 16.53
C GLY A 180 7.34 0.03 15.83
N GLU A 181 6.98 -0.30 14.59
CA GLU A 181 6.07 0.46 13.74
C GLU A 181 4.74 -0.29 13.54
N LEU A 182 3.68 0.44 13.19
CA LEU A 182 2.42 -0.17 12.75
C LEU A 182 2.54 -0.53 11.26
N TYR A 183 2.58 -1.82 10.96
CA TYR A 183 2.66 -2.29 9.57
C TYR A 183 1.27 -2.45 8.96
N LEU A 184 1.07 -1.90 7.76
CA LEU A 184 -0.19 -2.11 7.02
C LEU A 184 -0.35 -3.58 6.61
N THR A 185 0.76 -4.27 6.37
CA THR A 185 0.81 -5.70 6.05
C THR A 185 0.16 -6.59 7.10
N ASP A 186 0.16 -6.18 8.37
CA ASP A 186 -0.48 -6.93 9.45
C ASP A 186 -2.01 -6.97 9.33
N VAL A 187 -2.62 -6.02 8.61
CA VAL A 187 -4.08 -6.03 8.33
C VAL A 187 -4.47 -7.31 7.58
N ILE A 188 -3.60 -7.81 6.69
CA ILE A 188 -3.83 -9.06 5.94
C ILE A 188 -3.99 -10.25 6.91
N GLY A 189 -3.05 -10.40 7.85
CA GLY A 189 -3.12 -11.45 8.87
C GLY A 189 -4.32 -11.32 9.81
N ILE A 190 -4.68 -10.08 10.18
CA ILE A 190 -5.85 -9.79 11.01
C ILE A 190 -7.14 -10.22 10.30
N LEU A 191 -7.27 -9.90 9.01
CA LEU A 191 -8.44 -10.27 8.20
C LEU A 191 -8.51 -11.80 7.99
N LYS A 192 -7.38 -12.46 7.65
CA LYS A 192 -7.32 -13.92 7.51
C LYS A 192 -7.75 -14.60 8.81
N SER A 193 -7.24 -14.13 9.95
CA SER A 193 -7.59 -14.67 11.28
C SER A 193 -9.06 -14.47 11.66
N ALA A 194 -9.71 -13.46 11.09
CA ALA A 194 -11.15 -13.22 11.25
C ALA A 194 -12.00 -14.07 10.28
N GLY A 195 -11.41 -14.93 9.46
CA GLY A 195 -12.09 -15.78 8.48
C GLY A 195 -12.49 -15.04 7.22
N GLU A 196 -11.93 -13.84 6.98
CA GLU A 196 -12.21 -13.07 5.78
C GLU A 196 -11.42 -13.59 4.57
N SER A 197 -11.99 -13.46 3.38
CA SER A 197 -11.33 -13.83 2.13
C SER A 197 -10.29 -12.78 1.76
N ILE A 198 -9.06 -13.21 1.55
CA ILE A 198 -7.93 -12.35 1.14
C ILE A 198 -7.23 -12.95 -0.09
N ALA A 199 -6.56 -12.13 -0.89
CA ALA A 199 -5.87 -12.58 -2.09
C ALA A 199 -4.49 -11.91 -2.28
N ALA A 200 -3.55 -12.67 -2.82
CA ALA A 200 -2.35 -12.17 -3.48
C ALA A 200 -2.59 -12.25 -4.99
N ILE A 201 -2.55 -11.12 -5.66
CA ILE A 201 -2.87 -11.00 -7.09
C ILE A 201 -1.63 -10.52 -7.82
N MET A 202 -1.17 -11.32 -8.78
CA MET A 202 -0.13 -10.96 -9.73
C MET A 202 -0.78 -10.52 -11.03
N ILE A 203 -0.35 -9.41 -11.60
CA ILE A 203 -0.76 -8.95 -12.93
C ILE A 203 0.46 -8.93 -13.83
N ASP A 204 0.26 -9.35 -15.07
CA ASP A 204 1.26 -9.20 -16.14
C ASP A 204 1.25 -7.74 -16.60
N ASP A 205 2.38 -7.03 -16.41
CA ASP A 205 2.55 -5.61 -16.81
C ASP A 205 3.78 -5.46 -17.74
#